data_eee716b4ede154dd610672d18d50154b
#
_entry.id   eee716b4ede154dd610672d18d50154b
#
_cell.length_a   1.000
_cell.length_b   1.000
_cell.length_c   1.000
_cell.angle_alpha   90.00
_cell.angle_beta   90.00
_cell.angle_gamma   90.00
#
_symmetry.space_group_name_H-M   'P 1'
#
loop_
_entity.id
_entity.type
_entity.pdbx_description
1 polymer ?
#
loop_
_entity_poly.entity_id
_entity_poly.type
_entity_poly.pdbx_seq_one_letter_code
_entity_poly.pdbx_strand_id
1 'polypeptide(L)'
;MSSSPRLVLIDGNNQMYRAYHAIRDLTGPDGRSTNAVYGFITMLRKLISDHQPERMAAAFDLRGPTFRNQLDDEYKANRRPMPEDLVEQIEGVHEACRALGVPIVTHQGFEADDVIGTLATRAAATGLDVVIVTGDKDFFQLVNDRIRVFNPRNDGTWYEADRV
;
A
#
# COMPACT_ATOMS: atom_id res chain seq x y z
N MET A 1 -22.40 4.23 14.65
CA MET A 1 -22.23 3.03 13.85
C MET A 1 -21.34 3.33 12.66
N SER A 2 -20.16 2.76 12.64
CA SER A 2 -19.26 2.98 11.51
C SER A 2 -19.74 2.17 10.31
N SER A 3 -20.06 2.83 9.23
CA SER A 3 -20.35 2.15 7.97
C SER A 3 -19.04 1.54 7.44
N SER A 4 -19.12 0.42 6.73
CA SER A 4 -17.96 -0.15 6.05
C SER A 4 -17.42 0.86 5.04
N PRO A 5 -16.09 1.02 4.93
CA PRO A 5 -15.53 1.91 3.92
C PRO A 5 -15.85 1.37 2.53
N ARG A 6 -16.27 2.25 1.63
CA ARG A 6 -16.65 1.87 0.27
C ARG A 6 -15.45 1.58 -0.62
N LEU A 7 -14.38 2.33 -0.42
CA LEU A 7 -13.14 2.14 -1.18
C LEU A 7 -11.95 2.12 -0.24
N VAL A 8 -11.18 1.05 -0.29
CA VAL A 8 -9.92 0.94 0.46
C VAL A 8 -8.79 0.94 -0.55
N LEU A 9 -7.89 1.91 -0.42
CA LEU A 9 -6.70 2.04 -1.26
C LEU A 9 -5.48 1.71 -0.42
N ILE A 10 -4.74 0.70 -0.83
CA ILE A 10 -3.56 0.21 -0.10
C ILE A 10 -2.32 0.79 -0.75
N ASP A 11 -1.48 1.42 0.07
CA ASP A 11 -0.13 1.83 -0.33
C ASP A 11 0.74 0.58 -0.33
N GLY A 12 0.80 -0.10 -1.48
CA GLY A 12 1.38 -1.42 -1.60
C GLY A 12 2.86 -1.45 -1.26
N ASN A 13 3.63 -0.50 -1.76
CA ASN A 13 5.06 -0.45 -1.47
C ASN A 13 5.33 -0.19 0.01
N ASN A 14 4.60 0.74 0.61
CA ASN A 14 4.75 1.03 2.04
C ASN A 14 4.46 -0.19 2.89
N GLN A 15 3.37 -0.89 2.62
CA GLN A 15 2.99 -2.07 3.40
C GLN A 15 3.92 -3.26 3.14
N MET A 16 4.43 -3.39 1.92
CA MET A 16 5.41 -4.42 1.58
C MET A 16 6.72 -4.21 2.34
N TYR A 17 7.24 -2.99 2.36
CA TYR A 17 8.44 -2.64 3.13
C TYR A 17 8.22 -2.88 4.62
N ARG A 18 7.08 -2.50 5.12
CA ARG A 18 6.75 -2.70 6.53
C ARG A 18 6.75 -4.18 6.89
N ALA A 19 6.12 -5.01 6.07
CA ALA A 19 6.10 -6.45 6.28
C ALA A 19 7.50 -7.04 6.25
N TYR A 20 8.32 -6.57 5.31
CA TYR A 20 9.71 -7.02 5.18
C TYR A 20 10.52 -6.72 6.44
N HIS A 21 10.36 -5.54 7.01
CA HIS A 21 11.12 -5.14 8.20
C HIS A 21 10.54 -5.68 9.51
N ALA A 22 9.25 -5.96 9.55
CA ALA A 22 8.60 -6.45 10.78
C ALA A 22 8.88 -7.92 11.07
N ILE A 23 9.13 -8.71 10.03
CA ILE A 23 9.37 -10.15 10.16
C ILE A 23 10.78 -10.42 9.66
N ARG A 24 11.62 -11.05 10.52
CA ARG A 24 12.98 -11.41 10.14
C ARG A 24 13.09 -12.90 9.90
N ASP A 25 13.98 -13.27 8.99
CA ASP A 25 14.46 -14.64 8.80
C ASP A 25 13.38 -15.67 8.54
N LEU A 26 12.36 -15.32 7.76
CA LEU A 26 11.36 -16.27 7.30
C LEU A 26 11.68 -16.66 5.86
N THR A 27 11.90 -17.97 5.65
CA THR A 27 12.22 -18.51 4.33
C THR A 27 11.27 -19.64 3.98
N GLY A 28 11.08 -19.84 2.66
CA GLY A 28 10.31 -20.95 2.15
C GLY A 28 11.15 -22.22 1.98
N PRO A 29 10.53 -23.32 1.51
CA PRO A 29 11.24 -24.59 1.31
C PRO A 29 12.42 -24.53 0.34
N ASP A 30 12.40 -23.56 -0.57
CA ASP A 30 13.47 -23.35 -1.54
C ASP A 30 14.60 -22.45 -1.01
N GLY A 31 14.53 -22.01 0.25
CA GLY A 31 15.50 -21.13 0.86
C GLY A 31 15.33 -19.66 0.56
N ARG A 32 14.32 -19.27 -0.23
CA ARG A 32 14.05 -17.87 -0.54
C ARG A 32 13.29 -17.19 0.58
N SER A 33 13.56 -15.90 0.78
CA SER A 33 12.87 -15.11 1.79
C SER A 33 11.38 -14.97 1.45
N THR A 34 10.53 -15.12 2.46
CA THR A 34 9.07 -15.03 2.30
C THR A 34 8.44 -14.08 3.32
N ASN A 35 9.26 -13.34 4.05
CA ASN A 35 8.78 -12.46 5.13
C ASN A 35 7.84 -11.36 4.63
N ALA A 36 8.16 -10.71 3.52
CA ALA A 36 7.32 -9.65 2.97
C ALA A 36 5.99 -10.21 2.46
N VAL A 37 6.02 -11.33 1.73
CA VAL A 37 4.81 -11.97 1.22
C VAL A 37 3.90 -12.39 2.37
N TYR A 38 4.46 -13.06 3.37
CA TYR A 38 3.70 -13.52 4.52
C TYR A 38 3.04 -12.36 5.27
N GLY A 39 3.81 -11.33 5.59
CA GLY A 39 3.28 -10.18 6.31
C GLY A 39 2.24 -9.42 5.51
N PHE A 40 2.46 -9.30 4.19
CA PHE A 40 1.51 -8.62 3.32
C PHE A 40 0.19 -9.38 3.23
N ILE A 41 0.22 -10.70 3.06
CA ILE A 41 -0.98 -11.53 3.04
C ILE A 41 -1.74 -11.42 4.35
N THR A 42 -1.04 -11.50 5.47
CA THR A 42 -1.65 -11.39 6.79
C THR A 42 -2.36 -10.04 6.96
N MET A 43 -1.72 -8.97 6.52
CA MET A 43 -2.30 -7.62 6.56
C MET A 43 -3.55 -7.54 5.68
N LEU A 44 -3.49 -8.05 4.45
CA LEU A 44 -4.63 -8.02 3.52
C LEU A 44 -5.83 -8.79 4.08
N ARG A 45 -5.58 -9.99 4.59
CA ARG A 45 -6.66 -10.83 5.13
C ARG A 45 -7.32 -10.16 6.33
N LYS A 46 -6.53 -9.52 7.18
CA LYS A 46 -7.07 -8.82 8.34
C LYS A 46 -7.89 -7.60 7.91
N LEU A 47 -7.41 -6.83 6.93
CA LEU A 47 -8.16 -5.69 6.40
C LEU A 47 -9.52 -6.12 5.84
N ILE A 48 -9.52 -7.17 5.05
CA ILE A 48 -10.75 -7.67 4.44
C ILE A 48 -11.73 -8.15 5.52
N SER A 49 -11.23 -8.89 6.51
CA SER A 49 -12.05 -9.44 7.59
C SER A 49 -12.63 -8.35 8.48
N ASP A 50 -11.79 -7.38 8.88
CA ASP A 50 -12.18 -6.36 9.85
C ASP A 50 -13.04 -5.25 9.24
N HIS A 51 -12.78 -4.88 7.99
CA HIS A 51 -13.42 -3.71 7.36
C HIS A 51 -14.47 -4.06 6.32
N GLN A 52 -14.42 -5.27 5.76
CA GLN A 52 -15.37 -5.74 4.74
C GLN A 52 -15.64 -4.67 3.68
N PRO A 53 -14.60 -4.16 3.00
CA PRO A 53 -14.75 -3.08 2.04
C PRO A 53 -15.53 -3.52 0.81
N GLU A 54 -16.32 -2.61 0.24
CA GLU A 54 -17.01 -2.90 -1.00
C GLU A 54 -16.03 -3.00 -2.17
N ARG A 55 -15.01 -2.16 -2.17
CA ARG A 55 -13.97 -2.12 -3.20
C ARG A 55 -12.61 -1.91 -2.59
N MET A 56 -11.62 -2.55 -3.15
CA MET A 56 -10.22 -2.41 -2.75
C MET A 56 -9.34 -2.30 -3.98
N ALA A 57 -8.24 -1.61 -3.82
CA ALA A 57 -7.15 -1.62 -4.80
C ALA A 57 -5.83 -1.40 -4.07
N ALA A 58 -4.76 -1.95 -4.61
CA ALA A 58 -3.42 -1.74 -4.09
C ALA A 58 -2.59 -1.04 -5.17
N ALA A 59 -1.95 0.05 -4.80
CA ALA A 59 -1.09 0.80 -5.70
C ALA A 59 0.36 0.44 -5.43
N PHE A 60 1.11 0.19 -6.50
CA PHE A 60 2.53 -0.14 -6.44
C PHE A 60 3.29 0.74 -7.43
N ASP A 61 4.54 1.01 -7.12
CA ASP A 61 5.43 1.67 -8.06
C ASP A 61 5.78 0.70 -9.18
N LEU A 62 5.81 1.20 -10.41
CA LEU A 62 6.30 0.42 -11.54
C LEU A 62 7.81 0.24 -11.40
N ARG A 63 8.28 -0.93 -11.77
CA ARG A 63 9.71 -1.23 -11.84
C ARG A 63 10.14 -1.27 -13.28
N GLY A 64 11.37 -0.82 -13.52
CA GLY A 64 11.96 -0.81 -14.82
C GLY A 64 12.45 0.57 -15.22
N PRO A 65 13.10 0.70 -16.37
CA PRO A 65 13.59 1.99 -16.84
C PRO A 65 12.42 2.84 -17.31
N THR A 66 11.92 3.70 -16.43
CA THR A 66 10.94 4.71 -16.78
C THR A 66 11.66 6.05 -16.90
N PHE A 67 11.05 7.00 -17.60
CA PHE A 67 11.64 8.32 -17.68
C PHE A 67 11.80 8.93 -16.28
N ARG A 68 10.96 8.55 -15.34
CA ARG A 68 11.03 9.01 -13.95
C ARG A 68 12.30 8.53 -13.27
N ASN A 69 12.76 7.31 -13.55
CA ASN A 69 14.02 6.82 -13.01
C ASN A 69 15.18 7.69 -13.45
N GLN A 70 15.12 8.23 -14.66
CA GLN A 70 16.13 9.14 -15.16
C GLN A 70 16.05 10.52 -14.52
N LEU A 71 14.83 11.02 -14.30
CA LEU A 71 14.62 12.31 -13.64
C LEU A 71 14.93 12.25 -12.15
N ASP A 72 14.68 11.10 -11.54
CA ASP A 72 14.83 10.92 -10.11
C ASP A 72 16.18 10.32 -9.71
N ASP A 73 17.10 10.11 -10.65
CA ASP A 73 18.42 9.54 -10.31
C ASP A 73 19.09 10.33 -9.19
N GLU A 74 19.05 11.65 -9.24
CA GLU A 74 19.61 12.49 -8.18
C GLU A 74 18.79 12.39 -6.89
N TYR A 75 17.48 12.34 -7.00
CA TYR A 75 16.57 12.23 -5.88
C TYR A 75 16.72 10.89 -5.17
N LYS A 76 16.85 9.81 -5.96
CA LYS A 76 16.99 8.45 -5.43
C LYS A 76 18.42 8.08 -5.07
N ALA A 77 19.40 8.88 -5.44
CA ALA A 77 20.80 8.64 -5.12
C ALA A 77 21.04 8.56 -3.61
N ASN A 78 20.20 9.23 -2.83
CA ASN A 78 20.26 9.22 -1.37
C ASN A 78 19.38 8.16 -0.72
N ARG A 79 18.62 7.38 -1.51
CA ARG A 79 17.80 6.29 -1.00
C ARG A 79 18.56 4.98 -1.17
N ARG A 80 18.48 4.14 -0.17
CA ARG A 80 19.06 2.80 -0.27
C ARG A 80 18.30 2.03 -1.33
N PRO A 81 19.00 1.29 -2.20
CA PRO A 81 18.32 0.42 -3.15
C PRO A 81 17.51 -0.63 -2.40
N MET A 82 16.44 -1.12 -3.05
CA MET A 82 15.64 -2.18 -2.46
C MET A 82 16.49 -3.44 -2.28
N PRO A 83 16.47 -4.07 -1.10
CA PRO A 83 17.21 -5.32 -0.89
C PRO A 83 16.81 -6.39 -1.91
N GLU A 84 17.78 -7.19 -2.36
CA GLU A 84 17.52 -8.22 -3.37
C GLU A 84 16.48 -9.24 -2.92
N ASP A 85 16.52 -9.65 -1.65
CA ASP A 85 15.57 -10.61 -1.11
C ASP A 85 14.14 -10.04 -1.02
N LEU A 86 14.01 -8.73 -0.98
CA LEU A 86 12.69 -8.09 -1.11
C LEU A 86 12.25 -8.02 -2.57
N VAL A 87 13.19 -7.69 -3.48
CA VAL A 87 12.92 -7.67 -4.92
C VAL A 87 12.36 -9.01 -5.37
N GLU A 88 12.93 -10.11 -4.91
CA GLU A 88 12.47 -11.45 -5.25
C GLU A 88 11.05 -11.74 -4.79
N GLN A 89 10.57 -11.03 -3.79
CA GLN A 89 9.24 -11.23 -3.22
C GLN A 89 8.16 -10.39 -3.87
N ILE A 90 8.52 -9.40 -4.70
CA ILE A 90 7.54 -8.47 -5.30
C ILE A 90 6.46 -9.23 -6.07
N GLU A 91 6.84 -10.20 -6.89
CA GLU A 91 5.86 -10.97 -7.67
C GLU A 91 4.92 -11.76 -6.76
N GLY A 92 5.45 -12.33 -5.67
CA GLY A 92 4.63 -13.03 -4.69
C GLY A 92 3.62 -12.12 -4.00
N VAL A 93 4.02 -10.88 -3.70
CA VAL A 93 3.11 -9.88 -3.13
C VAL A 93 2.00 -9.55 -4.13
N HIS A 94 2.35 -9.36 -5.40
CA HIS A 94 1.37 -9.09 -6.45
C HIS A 94 0.41 -10.29 -6.63
N GLU A 95 0.92 -11.50 -6.60
CA GLU A 95 0.08 -12.69 -6.69
C GLU A 95 -0.87 -12.80 -5.51
N ALA A 96 -0.44 -12.42 -4.31
CA ALA A 96 -1.31 -12.39 -3.14
C ALA A 96 -2.48 -11.44 -3.35
N CYS A 97 -2.22 -10.26 -3.92
CA CYS A 97 -3.29 -9.32 -4.25
C CYS A 97 -4.30 -9.95 -5.23
N ARG A 98 -3.80 -10.55 -6.30
CA ARG A 98 -4.66 -11.20 -7.29
C ARG A 98 -5.48 -12.32 -6.69
N ALA A 99 -4.86 -13.16 -5.87
CA ALA A 99 -5.53 -14.30 -5.24
C ALA A 99 -6.64 -13.87 -4.28
N LEU A 100 -6.48 -12.72 -3.62
CA LEU A 100 -7.48 -12.19 -2.70
C LEU A 100 -8.47 -11.24 -3.37
N GLY A 101 -8.39 -11.10 -4.69
CA GLY A 101 -9.32 -10.26 -5.44
C GLY A 101 -9.06 -8.76 -5.30
N VAL A 102 -7.82 -8.38 -4.99
CA VAL A 102 -7.43 -6.97 -4.86
C VAL A 102 -6.74 -6.52 -6.15
N PRO A 103 -7.37 -5.66 -6.96
CA PRO A 103 -6.73 -5.15 -8.17
C PRO A 103 -5.46 -4.37 -7.85
N ILE A 104 -4.47 -4.54 -8.69
CA ILE A 104 -3.22 -3.77 -8.61
C ILE A 104 -3.32 -2.61 -9.58
N VAL A 105 -3.04 -1.41 -9.08
CA VAL A 105 -3.10 -0.19 -9.87
C VAL A 105 -1.69 0.39 -9.97
N THR A 106 -1.25 0.62 -11.20
CA THR A 106 0.02 1.26 -11.48
C THR A 106 -0.21 2.27 -12.60
N HIS A 107 0.66 3.28 -12.68
CA HIS A 107 0.59 4.24 -13.77
C HIS A 107 2.03 4.65 -14.15
N GLN A 108 2.35 4.46 -15.41
CA GLN A 108 3.67 4.80 -15.91
C GLN A 108 3.95 6.29 -15.72
N GLY A 109 5.13 6.59 -15.18
CA GLY A 109 5.55 7.96 -14.93
C GLY A 109 5.07 8.53 -13.59
N PHE A 110 4.30 7.76 -12.81
CA PHE A 110 3.79 8.21 -11.51
C PHE A 110 4.15 7.21 -10.41
N GLU A 111 4.38 7.73 -9.21
CA GLU A 111 4.57 6.87 -8.04
C GLU A 111 3.22 6.40 -7.51
N ALA A 112 3.25 5.35 -6.70
CA ALA A 112 2.05 4.85 -6.03
C ALA A 112 1.33 5.95 -5.25
N ASP A 113 2.08 6.84 -4.61
CA ASP A 113 1.53 7.95 -3.84
C ASP A 113 0.64 8.85 -4.71
N ASP A 114 1.11 9.17 -5.91
CA ASP A 114 0.37 10.01 -6.86
C ASP A 114 -0.93 9.32 -7.30
N VAL A 115 -0.84 8.03 -7.57
CA VAL A 115 -1.98 7.23 -8.00
C VAL A 115 -3.04 7.18 -6.88
N ILE A 116 -2.61 6.90 -5.65
CA ILE A 116 -3.51 6.85 -4.49
C ILE A 116 -4.17 8.21 -4.27
N GLY A 117 -3.39 9.28 -4.29
CA GLY A 117 -3.91 10.63 -4.08
C GLY A 117 -4.97 10.99 -5.11
N THR A 118 -4.70 10.68 -6.38
CA THR A 118 -5.63 10.94 -7.47
C THR A 118 -6.92 10.14 -7.32
N LEU A 119 -6.80 8.84 -7.05
CA LEU A 119 -7.96 7.97 -6.90
C LEU A 119 -8.80 8.35 -5.69
N ALA A 120 -8.14 8.62 -4.56
CA ALA A 120 -8.85 9.01 -3.33
C ALA A 120 -9.62 10.30 -3.53
N THR A 121 -8.99 11.31 -4.14
CA THR A 121 -9.61 12.61 -4.38
C THR A 121 -10.80 12.48 -5.32
N ARG A 122 -10.65 11.73 -6.40
CA ARG A 122 -11.73 11.51 -7.37
C ARG A 122 -12.89 10.74 -6.77
N ALA A 123 -12.59 9.68 -6.01
CA ALA A 123 -13.63 8.87 -5.37
C ALA A 123 -14.40 9.70 -4.33
N ALA A 124 -13.70 10.46 -3.52
CA ALA A 124 -14.33 11.34 -2.52
C ALA A 124 -15.24 12.38 -3.19
N ALA A 125 -14.81 12.93 -4.33
CA ALA A 125 -15.60 13.91 -5.08
C ALA A 125 -16.93 13.33 -5.59
N THR A 126 -17.00 12.01 -5.79
CA THR A 126 -18.25 11.34 -6.18
C THR A 126 -19.12 10.94 -4.98
N GLY A 127 -18.68 11.25 -3.77
CA GLY A 127 -19.41 10.93 -2.54
C GLY A 127 -19.06 9.61 -1.90
N LEU A 128 -18.01 8.93 -2.35
CA LEU A 128 -17.53 7.70 -1.74
C LEU A 128 -16.70 7.99 -0.50
N ASP A 129 -16.84 7.13 0.49
CA ASP A 129 -15.93 7.13 1.63
C ASP A 129 -14.69 6.33 1.25
N VAL A 130 -13.51 6.89 1.55
CA VAL A 130 -12.22 6.33 1.16
C VAL A 130 -11.35 6.12 2.38
N VAL A 131 -10.70 4.96 2.44
CA VAL A 131 -9.68 4.68 3.44
C VAL A 131 -8.37 4.42 2.72
N ILE A 132 -7.34 5.18 3.06
CA ILE A 132 -5.98 4.95 2.56
C ILE A 132 -5.22 4.17 3.63
N VAL A 133 -4.72 2.99 3.26
CA VAL A 133 -3.96 2.12 4.17
C VAL A 133 -2.48 2.38 3.95
N THR A 134 -1.86 3.09 4.87
CA THR A 134 -0.46 3.48 4.77
C THR A 134 0.10 3.89 6.14
N GLY A 135 1.41 3.78 6.30
CA GLY A 135 2.12 4.37 7.43
C GLY A 135 2.76 5.71 7.08
N ASP A 136 2.59 6.20 5.86
CA ASP A 136 3.22 7.43 5.40
C ASP A 136 2.39 8.64 5.82
N LYS A 137 3.02 9.50 6.64
CA LYS A 137 2.36 10.70 7.16
C LYS A 137 2.06 11.74 6.10
N ASP A 138 2.70 11.66 4.94
CA ASP A 138 2.45 12.59 3.85
C ASP A 138 1.01 12.50 3.33
N PHE A 139 0.34 11.37 3.53
CA PHE A 139 -1.05 11.22 3.16
C PHE A 139 -2.03 11.94 4.09
N PHE A 140 -1.56 12.41 5.25
CA PHE A 140 -2.44 13.10 6.20
C PHE A 140 -3.02 14.39 5.59
N GLN A 141 -2.33 15.00 4.64
CA GLN A 141 -2.83 16.22 3.96
C GLN A 141 -4.09 15.94 3.12
N LEU A 142 -4.36 14.69 2.80
CA LEU A 142 -5.56 14.31 2.04
C LEU A 142 -6.77 14.05 2.92
N VAL A 143 -6.58 13.95 4.25
CA VAL A 143 -7.67 13.61 5.17
C VAL A 143 -8.72 14.71 5.18
N ASN A 144 -9.99 14.31 5.04
CA ASN A 144 -11.14 15.21 5.08
C ASN A 144 -12.36 14.41 5.53
N ASP A 145 -13.55 14.94 5.31
CA ASP A 145 -14.80 14.28 5.74
C ASP A 145 -15.04 12.95 5.03
N ARG A 146 -14.42 12.72 3.88
CA ARG A 146 -14.61 11.50 3.09
C ARG A 146 -13.38 10.61 3.06
N ILE A 147 -12.19 11.15 3.30
CA ILE A 147 -10.92 10.43 3.22
C ILE A 147 -10.33 10.29 4.61
N ARG A 148 -10.07 9.05 5.00
CA ARG A 148 -9.38 8.72 6.24
C ARG A 148 -8.13 7.93 5.93
N VAL A 149 -7.16 7.96 6.83
CA VAL A 149 -5.95 7.13 6.74
C VAL A 149 -5.98 6.10 7.85
N PHE A 150 -5.65 4.86 7.51
CA PHE A 150 -5.53 3.77 8.46
C PHE A 150 -4.13 3.20 8.38
N ASN A 151 -3.42 3.22 9.51
CA ASN A 151 -2.12 2.58 9.63
C ASN A 151 -2.32 1.27 10.40
N PRO A 152 -2.13 0.09 9.76
CA PRO A 152 -2.39 -1.20 10.41
C PRO A 152 -1.39 -1.57 11.48
N ARG A 153 -0.38 -0.74 11.73
CA ARG A 153 0.63 -0.99 12.76
C ARG A 153 -0.02 -0.99 14.14
N ASN A 154 0.41 -1.92 15.04
CA ASN A 154 -0.04 -1.99 16.45
C ASN A 154 -1.56 -2.04 16.58
N ASP A 155 -2.21 -2.99 15.90
CA ASP A 155 -3.67 -3.19 15.90
C ASP A 155 -4.45 -2.09 15.20
N GLY A 156 -3.73 -1.17 14.56
CA GLY A 156 -4.35 -0.16 13.72
C GLY A 156 -4.55 1.18 14.39
N THR A 157 -4.26 2.22 13.65
CA THR A 157 -4.48 3.61 14.08
C THR A 157 -5.21 4.35 12.97
N TRP A 158 -6.28 5.05 13.35
CA TRP A 158 -7.08 5.84 12.42
C TRP A 158 -6.70 7.31 12.49
N TYR A 159 -6.62 7.93 11.35
CA TYR A 159 -6.42 9.37 11.22
C TYR A 159 -7.59 9.95 10.45
N GLU A 160 -8.38 10.74 11.14
CA GLU A 160 -9.61 11.34 10.64
C GLU A 160 -9.50 12.87 10.72
N ALA A 161 -10.45 13.58 10.11
CA ALA A 161 -10.41 15.04 10.01
C ALA A 161 -10.25 15.73 11.36
N ASP A 162 -10.78 15.17 12.43
CA ASP A 162 -10.70 15.74 13.77
C ASP A 162 -9.46 15.32 14.55
N ARG A 163 -8.58 14.51 13.96
CA ARG A 163 -7.38 13.98 14.62
C ARG A 163 -6.08 14.19 13.84
N VAL A 164 -6.13 15.02 12.84
CA VAL A 164 -4.93 15.27 12.01
C VAL A 164 -4.29 16.60 12.34
#